data_9ef7f8b78a038950bc2ef5929785c3fd
#
_entry.id   9ef7f8b78a038950bc2ef5929785c3fd
#
_cell.length_a   1.000
_cell.length_b   1.000
_cell.length_c   1.000
_cell.angle_alpha   90.00
_cell.angle_beta   90.00
_cell.angle_gamma   90.00
#
_symmetry.space_group_name_H-M   'P 1'
#
loop_
_entity.id
_entity.type
_entity.pdbx_description
1 polymer ?
#
loop_
_entity_poly.entity_id
_entity_poly.type
_entity_poly.pdbx_seq_one_letter_code
_entity_poly.pdbx_strand_id
1 'polypeptide(L)'
;MQALEERPRSLLLMSAAQLVSAYRFPSVEHADRDELDPSRLLDDCGTLFLHAPDGDQESLAPIFGALLGAILRLSEQRAAATGRPTGPLLKILVDEAAHLAPLQKLPTYLSVSAGWGVRWLLVYQSVSQLQHRYGREADGILGNAQCKLFLGPIQDESTRRYLVELLGEETISARSRTWHGTQLDRSTTMQERRENKASSQRLMRLRLGEAVLTHGRELPAITQLPGPQQNPRQ
;
A
#
# COMPACT_ATOMS: atom_id res chain seq x y z
N MET A 1 -14.39 23.72 37.40
CA MET A 1 -13.73 24.38 36.28
C MET A 1 -12.30 23.88 36.04
N GLN A 2 -11.52 23.47 37.04
CA GLN A 2 -10.12 22.98 36.87
C GLN A 2 -9.98 21.69 36.08
N ALA A 3 -10.93 20.77 36.14
CA ALA A 3 -10.84 19.47 35.42
C ALA A 3 -10.97 19.55 33.88
N LEU A 4 -11.45 20.67 33.34
CA LEU A 4 -11.54 20.91 31.87
C LEU A 4 -10.25 21.44 31.28
N GLU A 5 -9.35 21.99 32.08
CA GLU A 5 -8.03 22.47 31.63
C GLU A 5 -6.94 21.39 31.69
N GLU A 6 -7.11 20.32 32.47
CA GLU A 6 -6.13 19.24 32.59
C GLU A 6 -6.10 18.31 31.39
N ARG A 7 -7.24 18.07 30.74
CA ARG A 7 -7.31 17.21 29.53
C ARG A 7 -6.52 17.74 28.32
N PRO A 8 -6.67 19.02 27.93
CA PRO A 8 -5.86 19.58 26.85
C PRO A 8 -4.35 19.59 27.17
N ARG A 9 -3.99 19.86 28.43
CA ARG A 9 -2.61 19.88 28.90
C ARG A 9 -1.98 18.48 28.87
N SER A 10 -2.70 17.46 29.32
CA SER A 10 -2.20 16.07 29.26
C SER A 10 -2.03 15.57 27.81
N LEU A 11 -2.94 15.91 26.90
CA LEU A 11 -2.82 15.59 25.47
C LEU A 11 -1.61 16.26 24.84
N LEU A 12 -1.36 17.55 25.17
CA LEU A 12 -0.16 18.26 24.69
C LEU A 12 1.13 17.63 25.21
N LEU A 13 1.19 17.27 26.48
CA LEU A 13 2.34 16.61 27.07
C LEU A 13 2.58 15.22 26.47
N MET A 14 1.53 14.44 26.24
CA MET A 14 1.64 13.14 25.59
C MET A 14 2.16 13.29 24.15
N SER A 15 1.61 14.24 23.38
CA SER A 15 2.09 14.51 22.01
C SER A 15 3.56 14.99 21.99
N ALA A 16 3.93 15.87 22.92
CA ALA A 16 5.32 16.32 23.05
C ALA A 16 6.25 15.17 23.45
N ALA A 17 5.84 14.33 24.43
CA ALA A 17 6.59 13.15 24.83
C ALA A 17 6.78 12.16 23.67
N GLN A 18 5.77 11.98 22.84
CA GLN A 18 5.85 11.12 21.66
C GLN A 18 6.83 11.68 20.61
N LEU A 19 6.84 13.00 20.38
CA LEU A 19 7.76 13.65 19.45
C LEU A 19 9.23 13.51 19.88
N VAL A 20 9.49 13.58 21.20
CA VAL A 20 10.86 13.47 21.74
C VAL A 20 11.23 12.04 22.12
N SER A 21 10.31 11.09 22.02
CA SER A 21 10.56 9.70 22.45
C SER A 21 11.74 9.03 21.72
N ALA A 22 11.96 9.44 20.48
CA ALA A 22 13.06 8.92 19.67
C ALA A 22 14.45 9.37 20.17
N TYR A 23 14.56 10.51 20.88
CA TYR A 23 15.82 10.99 21.43
C TYR A 23 16.32 10.19 22.66
N ARG A 24 15.51 9.28 23.18
CA ARG A 24 15.96 8.31 24.19
C ARG A 24 16.94 7.25 23.64
N PHE A 25 17.04 7.13 22.33
CA PHE A 25 17.99 6.22 21.69
C PHE A 25 19.35 6.91 21.54
N PRO A 26 20.45 6.34 22.10
CA PRO A 26 21.78 6.95 22.01
C PRO A 26 22.23 7.20 20.57
N SER A 27 21.83 6.36 19.62
CA SER A 27 22.13 6.53 18.20
C SER A 27 21.50 7.78 17.59
N VAL A 28 20.36 8.24 18.12
CA VAL A 28 19.70 9.47 17.68
C VAL A 28 20.26 10.69 18.41
N GLU A 29 20.53 10.54 19.71
CA GLU A 29 21.09 11.62 20.56
C GLU A 29 22.48 12.06 20.09
N HIS A 30 23.31 11.11 19.66
CA HIS A 30 24.70 11.34 19.28
C HIS A 30 24.93 11.45 17.76
N ALA A 31 23.83 11.49 16.94
CA ALA A 31 23.96 11.66 15.50
C ALA A 31 24.67 12.98 15.16
N ASP A 32 25.77 12.90 14.38
CA ASP A 32 26.48 14.07 13.91
C ASP A 32 25.68 14.79 12.82
N ARG A 33 25.83 16.13 12.74
CA ARG A 33 25.02 16.95 11.81
C ARG A 33 25.29 16.66 10.34
N ASP A 34 26.41 16.07 10.02
CA ASP A 34 26.87 15.84 8.63
C ASP A 34 26.73 14.38 8.15
N GLU A 35 26.15 13.47 8.96
CA GLU A 35 26.06 12.05 8.61
C GLU A 35 25.07 11.78 7.46
N LEU A 36 24.00 12.56 7.34
CA LEU A 36 23.00 12.38 6.30
C LEU A 36 22.60 13.71 5.65
N ASP A 37 23.04 13.93 4.42
CA ASP A 37 22.58 15.02 3.57
C ASP A 37 21.59 14.49 2.51
N PRO A 38 20.30 14.86 2.58
CA PRO A 38 19.31 14.48 1.58
C PRO A 38 19.67 14.91 0.15
N SER A 39 20.40 16.03 -0.02
CA SER A 39 20.83 16.49 -1.35
C SER A 39 21.83 15.51 -1.96
N ARG A 40 22.85 15.13 -1.19
CA ARG A 40 23.86 14.16 -1.62
C ARG A 40 23.23 12.79 -1.89
N LEU A 41 22.28 12.36 -1.06
CA LEU A 41 21.55 11.12 -1.30
C LEU A 41 20.92 11.08 -2.70
N LEU A 42 20.31 12.19 -3.13
CA LEU A 42 19.67 12.30 -4.44
C LEU A 42 20.69 12.46 -5.57
N ASP A 43 21.75 13.23 -5.36
CA ASP A 43 22.75 13.55 -6.40
C ASP A 43 23.66 12.36 -6.68
N ASP A 44 24.07 11.63 -5.65
CA ASP A 44 24.98 10.49 -5.75
C ASP A 44 24.26 9.16 -6.03
N CYS A 45 22.92 9.19 -6.28
CA CYS A 45 22.07 7.99 -6.43
C CYS A 45 22.22 7.02 -5.25
N GLY A 46 22.35 7.56 -4.05
CA GLY A 46 22.56 6.79 -2.83
C GLY A 46 21.34 5.93 -2.47
N THR A 47 21.55 4.95 -1.61
CA THR A 47 20.47 4.15 -1.00
C THR A 47 20.49 4.34 0.50
N LEU A 48 19.35 4.74 1.06
CA LEU A 48 19.15 4.90 2.49
C LEU A 48 18.27 3.75 2.99
N PHE A 49 18.76 3.01 3.98
CA PHE A 49 18.00 1.99 4.68
C PHE A 49 17.56 2.51 6.04
N LEU A 50 16.25 2.55 6.28
CA LEU A 50 15.67 2.90 7.56
C LEU A 50 15.09 1.62 8.17
N HIS A 51 15.63 1.23 9.32
CA HIS A 51 15.23 0.04 10.03
C HIS A 51 14.93 0.37 11.49
N ALA A 52 13.85 -0.19 12.02
CA ALA A 52 13.51 -0.14 13.43
C ALA A 52 13.11 -1.54 13.91
N PRO A 53 13.63 -2.01 15.06
CA PRO A 53 13.11 -3.21 15.72
C PRO A 53 11.62 -3.05 16.03
N ASP A 54 10.87 -4.16 16.04
CA ASP A 54 9.39 -4.13 16.21
C ASP A 54 8.93 -3.35 17.45
N GLY A 55 9.66 -3.47 18.56
CA GLY A 55 9.35 -2.74 19.80
C GLY A 55 9.60 -1.22 19.74
N ASP A 56 10.37 -0.74 18.79
CA ASP A 56 10.82 0.66 18.70
C ASP A 56 10.19 1.43 17.53
N GLN A 57 9.44 0.76 16.67
CA GLN A 57 8.84 1.32 15.46
C GLN A 57 8.00 2.56 15.74
N GLU A 58 7.10 2.53 16.71
CA GLU A 58 6.27 3.69 17.08
C GLU A 58 7.09 4.88 17.56
N SER A 59 8.17 4.61 18.30
CA SER A 59 9.05 5.66 18.84
C SER A 59 9.89 6.34 17.76
N LEU A 60 10.32 5.59 16.74
CA LEU A 60 11.16 6.08 15.64
C LEU A 60 10.34 6.60 14.44
N ALA A 61 9.07 6.24 14.34
CA ALA A 61 8.19 6.66 13.26
C ALA A 61 8.15 8.18 13.00
N PRO A 62 8.17 9.08 14.02
CA PRO A 62 8.25 10.53 13.79
C PRO A 62 9.54 10.96 13.09
N ILE A 63 10.68 10.35 13.41
CA ILE A 63 11.98 10.64 12.75
C ILE A 63 11.94 10.16 11.30
N PHE A 64 11.48 8.94 11.05
CA PHE A 64 11.36 8.42 9.70
C PHE A 64 10.41 9.28 8.85
N GLY A 65 9.29 9.70 9.43
CA GLY A 65 8.34 10.60 8.78
C GLY A 65 8.94 11.97 8.46
N ALA A 66 9.71 12.56 9.39
CA ALA A 66 10.38 13.85 9.21
C ALA A 66 11.45 13.78 8.12
N LEU A 67 12.29 12.75 8.14
CA LEU A 67 13.33 12.51 7.16
C LEU A 67 12.76 12.29 5.76
N LEU A 68 11.78 11.41 5.64
CA LEU A 68 11.10 11.15 4.38
C LEU A 68 10.41 12.41 3.86
N GLY A 69 9.76 13.18 4.74
CA GLY A 69 9.17 14.47 4.40
C GLY A 69 10.20 15.49 3.93
N ALA A 70 11.43 15.50 4.46
CA ALA A 70 12.51 16.37 4.01
C ALA A 70 13.00 15.99 2.60
N ILE A 71 13.18 14.69 2.34
CA ILE A 71 13.59 14.17 1.02
C ILE A 71 12.51 14.48 -0.03
N LEU A 72 11.23 14.29 0.31
CA LEU A 72 10.12 14.60 -0.60
C LEU A 72 10.04 16.10 -0.92
N ARG A 73 10.17 16.97 0.08
CA ARG A 73 10.21 18.43 -0.15
C ARG A 73 11.36 18.84 -1.05
N LEU A 74 12.54 18.25 -0.87
CA LEU A 74 13.68 18.52 -1.75
C LEU A 74 13.41 18.09 -3.19
N SER A 75 12.81 16.91 -3.38
CA SER A 75 12.40 16.43 -4.72
C SER A 75 11.36 17.35 -5.37
N GLU A 76 10.39 17.84 -4.61
CA GLU A 76 9.40 18.82 -5.04
C GLU A 76 10.05 20.13 -5.46
N GLN A 77 10.95 20.69 -4.63
CA GLN A 77 11.66 21.95 -4.91
C GLN A 77 12.50 21.84 -6.19
N ARG A 78 13.22 20.73 -6.37
CA ARG A 78 14.02 20.47 -7.58
C ARG A 78 13.15 20.39 -8.83
N ALA A 79 12.02 19.69 -8.76
CA ALA A 79 11.08 19.59 -9.88
C ALA A 79 10.43 20.94 -10.19
N ALA A 80 10.07 21.72 -9.16
CA ALA A 80 9.49 23.05 -9.34
C ALA A 80 10.47 24.04 -10.01
N ALA A 81 11.76 23.97 -9.65
CA ALA A 81 12.79 24.85 -10.22
C ALA A 81 13.03 24.63 -11.72
N THR A 82 12.76 23.41 -12.22
CA THR A 82 13.05 23.02 -13.61
C THR A 82 11.79 22.74 -14.44
N GLY A 83 10.62 22.73 -13.82
CA GLY A 83 9.33 22.39 -14.44
C GLY A 83 9.21 20.88 -14.78
N ARG A 84 10.14 20.05 -14.39
CA ARG A 84 10.15 18.59 -14.64
C ARG A 84 11.00 17.87 -13.58
N PRO A 85 10.82 16.55 -13.41
CA PRO A 85 11.71 15.76 -12.55
C PRO A 85 13.17 15.91 -12.99
N THR A 86 14.07 16.15 -12.04
CA THR A 86 15.51 16.28 -12.28
C THR A 86 16.27 15.11 -11.68
N GLY A 87 17.19 14.55 -12.46
CA GLY A 87 18.02 13.43 -12.02
C GLY A 87 17.32 12.06 -12.10
N PRO A 88 17.92 11.04 -11.48
CA PRO A 88 17.37 9.70 -11.41
C PRO A 88 16.08 9.67 -10.57
N LEU A 89 15.21 8.70 -10.86
CA LEU A 89 13.96 8.53 -10.10
C LEU A 89 14.25 8.10 -8.68
N LEU A 90 13.69 8.83 -7.71
CA LEU A 90 13.67 8.41 -6.32
C LEU A 90 12.67 7.26 -6.14
N LYS A 91 13.15 6.10 -5.70
CA LYS A 91 12.29 4.95 -5.37
C LYS A 91 12.17 4.85 -3.86
N ILE A 92 10.94 4.87 -3.36
CA ILE A 92 10.62 4.74 -1.95
C ILE A 92 9.89 3.41 -1.76
N LEU A 93 10.54 2.48 -1.06
CA LEU A 93 10.00 1.17 -0.73
C LEU A 93 9.69 1.16 0.77
N VAL A 94 8.44 0.89 1.11
CA VAL A 94 8.00 0.84 2.51
C VAL A 94 7.34 -0.51 2.74
N ASP A 95 8.05 -1.36 3.46
CA ASP A 95 7.47 -2.57 4.01
C ASP A 95 6.69 -2.22 5.29
N GLU A 96 5.56 -2.85 5.51
CA GLU A 96 4.65 -2.53 6.62
C GLU A 96 4.29 -1.02 6.72
N ALA A 97 3.86 -0.43 5.60
CA ALA A 97 3.63 1.01 5.48
C ALA A 97 2.62 1.57 6.51
N ALA A 98 1.75 0.74 7.07
CA ALA A 98 0.82 1.15 8.12
C ALA A 98 1.50 1.52 9.44
N HIS A 99 2.63 0.90 9.75
CA HIS A 99 3.35 1.05 11.01
C HIS A 99 4.57 1.96 10.88
N LEU A 100 5.42 1.71 9.87
CA LEU A 100 6.73 2.34 9.74
C LEU A 100 6.70 3.76 9.17
N ALA A 101 5.71 4.08 8.34
CA ALA A 101 5.63 5.39 7.72
C ALA A 101 4.25 6.03 7.96
N PRO A 102 3.98 6.53 9.17
CA PRO A 102 2.72 7.22 9.47
C PRO A 102 2.67 8.58 8.76
N LEU A 103 2.84 8.59 7.45
CA LEU A 103 2.72 9.80 6.64
C LEU A 103 1.23 10.15 6.54
N GLN A 104 0.78 11.05 7.40
CA GLN A 104 -0.59 11.55 7.34
C GLN A 104 -0.96 12.09 5.95
N LYS A 105 0.04 12.62 5.22
CA LYS A 105 -0.13 13.16 3.87
C LYS A 105 0.18 12.15 2.76
N LEU A 106 0.29 10.86 3.06
CA LEU A 106 0.58 9.85 2.03
C LEU A 106 -0.40 9.89 0.85
N PRO A 107 -1.74 10.02 1.04
CA PRO A 107 -2.67 10.12 -0.08
C PRO A 107 -2.33 11.28 -1.00
N THR A 108 -1.97 12.45 -0.44
CA THR A 108 -1.54 13.62 -1.21
C THR A 108 -0.23 13.34 -1.94
N TYR A 109 0.77 12.79 -1.27
CA TYR A 109 2.05 12.48 -1.91
C TYR A 109 1.88 11.51 -3.09
N LEU A 110 1.06 10.48 -2.95
CA LEU A 110 0.80 9.52 -4.04
C LEU A 110 0.17 10.17 -5.27
N SER A 111 -0.62 11.22 -5.09
CA SER A 111 -1.27 11.91 -6.22
C SER A 111 -0.33 12.84 -6.98
N VAL A 112 0.67 13.45 -6.31
CA VAL A 112 1.48 14.52 -6.91
C VAL A 112 2.95 14.16 -7.12
N SER A 113 3.52 13.28 -6.29
CA SER A 113 4.97 13.04 -6.25
C SER A 113 5.53 12.35 -7.50
N ALA A 114 4.68 11.75 -8.32
CA ALA A 114 5.09 11.25 -9.63
C ALA A 114 5.67 12.36 -10.51
N GLY A 115 5.11 13.58 -10.41
CA GLY A 115 5.62 14.79 -11.07
C GLY A 115 6.97 15.26 -10.53
N TRP A 116 7.35 14.86 -9.32
CA TRP A 116 8.66 15.15 -8.72
C TRP A 116 9.73 14.08 -9.01
N GLY A 117 9.37 13.04 -9.77
CA GLY A 117 10.25 11.91 -10.05
C GLY A 117 10.29 10.85 -8.96
N VAL A 118 9.28 10.81 -8.09
CA VAL A 118 9.17 9.81 -7.01
C VAL A 118 8.31 8.63 -7.45
N ARG A 119 8.73 7.42 -7.10
CA ARG A 119 7.99 6.18 -7.30
C ARG A 119 7.88 5.44 -5.97
N TRP A 120 6.69 4.95 -5.67
CA TRP A 120 6.38 4.27 -4.42
C TRP A 120 6.13 2.79 -4.64
N LEU A 121 6.65 1.99 -3.73
CA LEU A 121 6.24 0.62 -3.48
C LEU A 121 5.83 0.54 -2.00
N LEU A 122 4.54 0.31 -1.75
CA LEU A 122 3.98 0.26 -0.41
C LEU A 122 3.42 -1.14 -0.18
N VAL A 123 3.79 -1.75 0.94
CA VAL A 123 3.29 -3.06 1.34
C VAL A 123 2.37 -2.89 2.54
N TYR A 124 1.19 -3.47 2.45
CA TYR A 124 0.18 -3.55 3.50
C TYR A 124 -0.27 -4.99 3.67
N GLN A 125 -0.63 -5.37 4.87
CA GLN A 125 -1.11 -6.72 5.14
C GLN A 125 -2.54 -6.93 4.61
N SER A 126 -3.36 -5.88 4.58
CA SER A 126 -4.75 -5.95 4.11
C SER A 126 -5.32 -4.57 3.77
N VAL A 127 -6.45 -4.57 3.06
CA VAL A 127 -7.24 -3.34 2.83
C VAL A 127 -7.84 -2.83 4.14
N SER A 128 -8.22 -3.70 5.07
CA SER A 128 -8.73 -3.28 6.38
C SER A 128 -7.68 -2.51 7.19
N GLN A 129 -6.41 -2.92 7.13
CA GLN A 129 -5.31 -2.18 7.76
C GLN A 129 -5.17 -0.76 7.16
N LEU A 130 -5.26 -0.66 5.84
CA LEU A 130 -5.22 0.62 5.14
C LEU A 130 -6.41 1.52 5.55
N GLN A 131 -7.62 0.97 5.57
CA GLN A 131 -8.84 1.68 5.99
C GLN A 131 -8.79 2.12 7.46
N HIS A 132 -8.26 1.27 8.34
CA HIS A 132 -8.08 1.62 9.75
C HIS A 132 -7.13 2.81 9.91
N ARG A 133 -6.06 2.85 9.11
CA ARG A 133 -5.03 3.89 9.19
C ARG A 133 -5.45 5.22 8.59
N TYR A 134 -6.09 5.22 7.42
CA TYR A 134 -6.38 6.41 6.63
C TYR A 134 -7.88 6.73 6.51
N GLY A 135 -8.75 5.90 7.08
CA GLY A 135 -10.19 6.10 6.98
C GLY A 135 -10.67 6.20 5.52
N ARG A 136 -11.39 7.28 5.20
CA ARG A 136 -11.91 7.53 3.85
C ARG A 136 -10.83 7.81 2.80
N GLU A 137 -9.64 8.23 3.23
CA GLU A 137 -8.53 8.49 2.31
C GLU A 137 -7.86 7.21 1.78
N ALA A 138 -8.18 6.05 2.37
CA ALA A 138 -7.72 4.74 1.89
C ALA A 138 -8.12 4.47 0.43
N ASP A 139 -9.32 4.89 0.03
CA ASP A 139 -9.81 4.75 -1.34
C ASP A 139 -8.96 5.59 -2.32
N GLY A 140 -8.51 6.76 -1.88
CA GLY A 140 -7.58 7.59 -2.64
C GLY A 140 -6.21 6.93 -2.83
N ILE A 141 -5.70 6.26 -1.81
CA ILE A 141 -4.44 5.50 -1.90
C ILE A 141 -4.58 4.35 -2.92
N LEU A 142 -5.66 3.56 -2.80
CA LEU A 142 -5.95 2.48 -3.72
C LEU A 142 -6.19 2.97 -5.16
N GLY A 143 -6.88 4.10 -5.32
CA GLY A 143 -7.16 4.72 -6.62
C GLY A 143 -5.90 5.27 -7.32
N ASN A 144 -4.98 5.87 -6.56
CA ASN A 144 -3.72 6.41 -7.10
C ASN A 144 -2.67 5.33 -7.41
N ALA A 145 -2.81 4.12 -6.86
CA ALA A 145 -1.91 3.02 -7.14
C ALA A 145 -2.15 2.47 -8.56
N GLN A 146 -1.24 2.75 -9.49
CA GLN A 146 -1.33 2.28 -10.88
C GLN A 146 -1.17 0.76 -11.00
N CYS A 147 -0.40 0.15 -10.11
CA CYS A 147 -0.22 -1.28 -10.02
C CYS A 147 -0.58 -1.75 -8.61
N LYS A 148 -1.42 -2.76 -8.51
CA LYS A 148 -1.78 -3.40 -7.25
C LYS A 148 -1.62 -4.90 -7.39
N LEU A 149 -0.93 -5.48 -6.41
CA LEU A 149 -0.68 -6.91 -6.36
C LEU A 149 -1.17 -7.47 -5.02
N PHE A 150 -2.12 -8.40 -5.08
CA PHE A 150 -2.69 -9.04 -3.91
C PHE A 150 -2.22 -10.49 -3.86
N LEU A 151 -1.42 -10.81 -2.86
CA LEU A 151 -0.68 -12.07 -2.75
C LEU A 151 -1.39 -13.08 -1.85
N GLY A 152 -1.28 -14.35 -2.22
CA GLY A 152 -1.63 -15.50 -1.39
C GLY A 152 -3.11 -15.63 -1.10
N PRO A 153 -3.52 -16.54 -0.21
CA PRO A 153 -4.90 -16.70 0.20
C PRO A 153 -5.38 -15.46 0.96
N ILE A 154 -6.43 -14.83 0.45
CA ILE A 154 -6.96 -13.56 0.98
C ILE A 154 -7.96 -13.88 2.10
N GLN A 155 -7.55 -13.75 3.36
CA GLN A 155 -8.40 -14.01 4.52
C GLN A 155 -9.19 -12.78 5.00
N ASP A 156 -8.68 -11.56 4.74
CA ASP A 156 -9.32 -10.31 5.11
C ASP A 156 -10.59 -10.04 4.29
N GLU A 157 -11.71 -9.77 4.98
CA GLU A 157 -13.00 -9.56 4.33
C GLU A 157 -13.05 -8.29 3.48
N SER A 158 -12.48 -7.18 3.98
CA SER A 158 -12.44 -5.91 3.24
C SER A 158 -11.66 -6.06 1.94
N THR A 159 -10.52 -6.77 1.99
CA THR A 159 -9.71 -7.07 0.80
C THR A 159 -10.48 -7.95 -0.19
N ARG A 160 -11.19 -8.99 0.29
CA ARG A 160 -11.99 -9.83 -0.60
C ARG A 160 -13.12 -9.05 -1.26
N ARG A 161 -13.85 -8.24 -0.50
CA ARG A 161 -14.93 -7.40 -1.04
C ARG A 161 -14.42 -6.46 -2.12
N TYR A 162 -13.34 -5.76 -1.85
CA TYR A 162 -12.67 -4.90 -2.81
C TYR A 162 -12.27 -5.64 -4.08
N LEU A 163 -11.70 -6.85 -3.96
CA LEU A 163 -11.28 -7.65 -5.11
C LEU A 163 -12.43 -8.22 -5.93
N VAL A 164 -13.51 -8.66 -5.29
CA VAL A 164 -14.72 -9.15 -6.00
C VAL A 164 -15.31 -8.03 -6.84
N GLU A 165 -15.43 -6.83 -6.26
CA GLU A 165 -15.91 -5.64 -6.97
C GLU A 165 -14.98 -5.24 -8.13
N LEU A 166 -13.66 -5.25 -7.89
CA LEU A 166 -12.65 -4.88 -8.87
C LEU A 166 -12.60 -5.85 -10.06
N LEU A 167 -12.70 -7.16 -9.80
CA LEU A 167 -12.70 -8.19 -10.84
C LEU A 167 -13.99 -8.18 -11.66
N GLY A 168 -15.08 -7.70 -11.07
CA GLY A 168 -16.38 -7.58 -11.72
C GLY A 168 -17.09 -8.90 -12.02
N GLU A 169 -18.15 -8.82 -12.80
CA GLU A 169 -19.02 -9.94 -13.19
C GLU A 169 -18.73 -10.39 -14.61
N GLU A 170 -18.97 -11.67 -14.88
CA GLU A 170 -18.96 -12.26 -16.20
C GLU A 170 -20.31 -12.92 -16.47
N THR A 171 -20.81 -12.78 -17.70
CA THR A 171 -22.03 -13.43 -18.11
C THR A 171 -21.72 -14.85 -18.56
N ILE A 172 -22.19 -15.83 -17.79
CA ILE A 172 -22.03 -17.25 -18.12
C ILE A 172 -23.32 -17.77 -18.69
N SER A 173 -23.24 -18.40 -19.88
CA SER A 173 -24.37 -19.11 -20.48
C SER A 173 -24.45 -20.50 -19.85
N ALA A 174 -25.35 -20.66 -18.89
CA ALA A 174 -25.64 -21.97 -18.31
C ALA A 174 -26.65 -22.73 -19.15
N ARG A 175 -26.29 -23.91 -19.63
CA ARG A 175 -27.22 -24.85 -20.25
C ARG A 175 -27.89 -25.68 -19.17
N SER A 176 -29.17 -25.40 -18.90
CA SER A 176 -30.00 -26.29 -18.07
C SER A 176 -30.68 -27.35 -18.93
N ARG A 177 -30.46 -28.61 -18.60
CA ARG A 177 -31.19 -29.75 -19.17
C ARG A 177 -32.19 -30.23 -18.14
N THR A 178 -33.47 -29.97 -18.39
CA THR A 178 -34.51 -30.50 -17.53
C THR A 178 -35.01 -31.84 -18.13
N TRP A 179 -34.93 -32.89 -17.31
CA TRP A 179 -35.50 -34.20 -17.63
C TRP A 179 -36.95 -34.26 -17.11
N HIS A 180 -37.90 -34.27 -17.99
CA HIS A 180 -39.26 -34.70 -17.64
C HIS A 180 -39.42 -36.17 -18.08
N GLY A 181 -39.72 -37.03 -17.11
CA GLY A 181 -39.84 -38.46 -17.32
C GLY A 181 -40.82 -38.79 -18.44
N THR A 182 -40.44 -39.77 -19.29
CA THR A 182 -41.24 -40.54 -20.25
C THR A 182 -41.76 -39.87 -21.52
N GLN A 183 -41.07 -38.96 -22.15
CA GLN A 183 -41.12 -38.81 -23.61
C GLN A 183 -40.12 -37.78 -24.14
N LEU A 184 -39.65 -38.00 -25.34
CA LEU A 184 -38.62 -37.34 -26.14
C LEU A 184 -38.71 -35.80 -26.32
N ASP A 185 -38.95 -35.05 -25.29
CA ASP A 185 -38.92 -33.61 -25.38
C ASP A 185 -37.69 -33.07 -24.61
N ARG A 186 -36.61 -32.86 -25.35
CA ARG A 186 -35.37 -32.24 -24.86
C ARG A 186 -35.50 -30.72 -24.93
N SER A 187 -36.04 -30.10 -23.92
CA SER A 187 -35.99 -28.66 -23.79
C SER A 187 -34.63 -28.23 -23.24
N THR A 188 -33.85 -27.56 -24.07
CA THR A 188 -32.59 -26.95 -23.67
C THR A 188 -32.84 -25.47 -23.46
N THR A 189 -32.95 -25.03 -22.23
CA THR A 189 -33.09 -23.61 -21.92
C THR A 189 -31.69 -23.04 -21.73
N MET A 190 -31.30 -22.05 -22.54
CA MET A 190 -30.13 -21.24 -22.30
C MET A 190 -30.52 -20.14 -21.33
N GLN A 191 -29.94 -20.17 -20.15
CA GLN A 191 -30.13 -19.13 -19.14
C GLN A 191 -28.80 -18.37 -18.99
N GLU A 192 -28.83 -17.09 -19.35
CA GLU A 192 -27.70 -16.20 -19.08
C GLU A 192 -27.74 -15.85 -17.59
N ARG A 193 -26.64 -16.14 -16.90
CA ARG A 193 -26.45 -15.79 -15.50
C ARG A 193 -25.20 -14.94 -15.36
N ARG A 194 -25.31 -13.85 -14.64
CA ARG A 194 -24.15 -13.06 -14.24
C ARG A 194 -23.51 -13.71 -13.01
N GLU A 195 -22.25 -14.04 -13.10
CA GLU A 195 -21.46 -14.54 -11.98
C GLU A 195 -20.20 -13.70 -11.82
N ASN A 196 -19.78 -13.51 -10.57
CA ASN A 196 -18.51 -12.83 -10.31
C ASN A 196 -17.35 -13.60 -10.93
N LYS A 197 -16.46 -12.92 -11.65
CA LYS A 197 -15.24 -13.52 -12.25
C LYS A 197 -14.39 -14.27 -11.24
N ALA A 198 -14.37 -13.81 -9.98
CA ALA A 198 -13.83 -14.56 -8.87
C ALA A 198 -14.75 -14.49 -7.67
N SER A 199 -15.19 -15.63 -7.17
CA SER A 199 -15.94 -15.69 -5.93
C SER A 199 -15.03 -15.43 -4.73
N SER A 200 -15.60 -14.92 -3.62
CA SER A 200 -14.88 -14.75 -2.35
C SER A 200 -14.19 -16.04 -1.92
N GLN A 201 -14.81 -17.21 -2.16
CA GLN A 201 -14.21 -18.52 -1.86
C GLN A 201 -12.97 -18.81 -2.73
N ARG A 202 -12.95 -18.42 -4.00
CA ARG A 202 -11.78 -18.58 -4.87
C ARG A 202 -10.61 -17.74 -4.38
N LEU A 203 -10.87 -16.51 -3.92
CA LEU A 203 -9.84 -15.62 -3.36
C LEU A 203 -9.25 -16.17 -2.05
N MET A 204 -10.06 -16.79 -1.21
CA MET A 204 -9.58 -17.47 0.01
C MET A 204 -8.71 -18.69 -0.29
N ARG A 205 -8.81 -19.26 -1.48
CA ARG A 205 -8.10 -20.49 -1.89
C ARG A 205 -7.10 -20.25 -3.01
N LEU A 206 -6.58 -19.03 -3.14
CA LEU A 206 -5.46 -18.75 -4.04
C LEU A 206 -4.30 -19.67 -3.68
N ARG A 207 -3.71 -20.29 -4.69
CA ARG A 207 -2.58 -21.20 -4.52
C ARG A 207 -1.31 -20.40 -4.24
N LEU A 208 -0.31 -21.09 -3.71
CA LEU A 208 1.02 -20.48 -3.56
C LEU A 208 1.54 -20.00 -4.93
N GLY A 209 1.97 -18.75 -4.99
CA GLY A 209 2.39 -18.10 -6.22
C GLY A 209 1.27 -17.51 -7.08
N GLU A 210 -0.01 -17.77 -6.77
CA GLU A 210 -1.11 -17.04 -7.40
C GLU A 210 -1.30 -15.66 -6.75
N ALA A 211 -1.61 -14.67 -7.57
CA ALA A 211 -1.91 -13.31 -7.13
C ALA A 211 -3.02 -12.68 -7.98
N VAL A 212 -3.73 -11.71 -7.43
CA VAL A 212 -4.56 -10.80 -8.21
C VAL A 212 -3.72 -9.59 -8.57
N LEU A 213 -3.59 -9.32 -9.87
CA LEU A 213 -2.85 -8.19 -10.42
C LEU A 213 -3.80 -7.21 -11.10
N THR A 214 -3.60 -5.93 -10.82
CA THR A 214 -4.17 -4.84 -11.61
C THR A 214 -3.05 -3.92 -12.07
N HIS A 215 -3.10 -3.47 -13.32
CA HIS A 215 -2.10 -2.55 -13.86
C HIS A 215 -2.71 -1.56 -14.84
N GLY A 216 -2.63 -0.28 -14.53
CA GLY A 216 -3.09 0.78 -15.40
C GLY A 216 -4.55 0.62 -15.83
N ARG A 217 -4.79 0.48 -17.14
CA ARG A 217 -6.11 0.32 -17.76
C ARG A 217 -6.46 -1.15 -18.07
N GLU A 218 -5.54 -2.06 -17.78
CA GLU A 218 -5.76 -3.49 -18.02
C GLU A 218 -6.82 -4.05 -17.08
N LEU A 219 -7.53 -5.06 -17.57
CA LEU A 219 -8.50 -5.76 -16.74
C LEU A 219 -7.78 -6.51 -15.60
N PRO A 220 -8.31 -6.45 -14.38
CA PRO A 220 -7.78 -7.22 -13.27
C PRO A 220 -7.78 -8.72 -13.59
N ALA A 221 -6.70 -9.41 -13.23
CA ALA A 221 -6.53 -10.82 -13.51
C ALA A 221 -5.91 -11.58 -12.34
N ILE A 222 -6.27 -12.85 -12.19
CA ILE A 222 -5.52 -13.79 -11.37
C ILE A 222 -4.35 -14.30 -12.21
N THR A 223 -3.14 -14.11 -11.71
CA THR A 223 -1.90 -14.47 -12.41
C THR A 223 -1.03 -15.39 -11.55
N GLN A 224 -0.16 -16.13 -12.20
CA GLN A 224 0.89 -16.91 -11.56
C GLN A 224 2.16 -16.07 -11.51
N LEU A 225 2.70 -15.86 -10.32
CA LEU A 225 3.98 -15.20 -10.15
C LEU A 225 5.13 -16.17 -10.48
N PRO A 226 6.21 -15.69 -11.09
CA PRO A 226 7.42 -16.51 -11.24
C PRO A 226 7.93 -16.87 -9.83
N GLY A 227 8.36 -18.12 -9.67
CA GLY A 227 9.03 -18.54 -8.44
C GLY A 227 10.29 -17.70 -8.18
N PRO A 228 10.81 -17.70 -6.93
CA PRO A 228 12.05 -17.01 -6.62
C PRO A 228 13.14 -17.53 -7.58
N GLN A 229 13.67 -16.64 -8.40
CA GLN A 229 14.80 -17.00 -9.24
C GLN A 229 15.96 -17.32 -8.29
N GLN A 230 16.44 -18.55 -8.32
CA GLN A 230 17.69 -18.90 -7.68
C GLN A 230 18.75 -17.98 -8.25
N ASN A 231 19.29 -17.10 -7.42
CA ASN A 231 20.32 -16.17 -7.83
C ASN A 231 21.53 -17.04 -8.24
N PRO A 232 21.98 -17.05 -9.51
CA PRO A 232 23.08 -17.91 -9.94
C PRO A 232 24.45 -17.48 -9.40
N ARG A 233 24.47 -16.59 -8.40
CA ARG A 233 25.68 -16.09 -7.73
C ARG A 233 25.61 -16.34 -6.22
N GLN A 234 25.65 -17.63 -5.84
CA GLN A 234 26.17 -18.11 -4.58
C GLN A 234 27.19 -19.20 -4.86
#